data_aed2c84fec442d86ad832b6c3f742abe
#
_entry.id   aed2c84fec442d86ad832b6c3f742abe
#
_cell.length_a   1.000
_cell.length_b   1.000
_cell.length_c   1.000
_cell.angle_alpha   90.00
_cell.angle_beta   90.00
_cell.angle_gamma   90.00
#
_symmetry.space_group_name_H-M   'P 1'
#
loop_
_entity.id
_entity.type
_entity.pdbx_description
1 polymer ?
#
loop_
_entity_poly.entity_id
_entity_poly.type
_entity_poly.pdbx_seq_one_letter_code
_entity_poly.pdbx_strand_id
1 'polypeptide(L)' 'MVTVYSYTVFDCGRGADVVVPGKRPRDAIARVRGARILEESGEEVSENALDQTGLYKAED' A
#
# COMPACT_ATOMS: atom_id res chain seq x y z
N MET A 1 -11.81 -3.23 -11.72
CA MET A 1 -11.25 -2.22 -10.79
C MET A 1 -10.81 -2.89 -9.52
N VAL A 2 -9.73 -2.44 -8.96
CA VAL A 2 -9.26 -2.95 -7.68
C VAL A 2 -9.20 -1.80 -6.68
N THR A 3 -9.39 -2.11 -5.41
CA THR A 3 -9.25 -1.13 -4.35
C THR A 3 -7.84 -1.25 -3.78
N VAL A 4 -7.13 -0.14 -3.72
CA VAL A 4 -5.78 -0.09 -3.17
C VAL A 4 -5.77 0.80 -1.94
N TYR A 5 -4.81 0.55 -1.05
CA TYR A 5 -4.73 1.24 0.23
C TYR A 5 -3.32 1.70 0.49
N SER A 6 -3.19 2.81 1.20
CA SER A 6 -1.92 3.16 1.82
C SER A 6 -1.71 2.25 3.03
N TYR A 7 -0.47 2.05 3.40
CA TYR A 7 -0.17 1.20 4.53
C TYR A 7 1.15 1.64 5.16
N THR A 8 1.36 1.20 6.40
CA THR A 8 2.59 1.50 7.11
C THR A 8 3.33 0.20 7.39
N VAL A 9 4.63 0.31 7.55
CA VAL A 9 5.45 -0.81 8.01
C VAL A 9 6.30 -0.32 9.18
N PHE A 10 6.62 -1.23 10.09
CA PHE A 10 7.47 -0.87 11.21
C PHE A 10 8.92 -0.80 10.75
N ASP A 11 9.56 0.33 11.03
CA ASP A 11 10.97 0.53 10.69
C ASP A 11 11.79 0.40 11.97
N CYS A 12 12.54 -0.68 12.06
CA CYS A 12 13.37 -0.95 13.25
C CYS A 12 14.43 0.11 13.45
N GLY A 13 14.94 0.68 12.36
CA GLY A 13 15.97 1.71 12.46
C GLY A 13 15.45 3.00 13.05
N ARG A 14 14.16 3.29 12.84
CA ARG A 14 13.53 4.48 13.39
C ARG A 14 12.74 4.20 14.65
N GLY A 15 12.42 2.93 14.91
CA GLY A 15 11.61 2.55 16.04
C GLY A 15 10.17 3.02 15.93
N ALA A 16 9.67 3.19 14.71
CA ALA A 16 8.32 3.71 14.48
C ALA A 16 7.77 3.21 13.16
N ASP A 17 6.45 3.30 13.01
CA ASP A 17 5.80 2.97 11.75
C ASP A 17 6.06 4.06 10.72
N VAL A 18 6.30 3.65 9.49
CA VAL A 18 6.56 4.57 8.38
C VAL A 18 5.54 4.30 7.28
N VAL A 19 4.93 5.36 6.75
CA VAL A 19 3.99 5.22 5.63
C VAL A 19 4.78 4.90 4.38
N VAL A 20 4.39 3.81 3.71
CA VAL A 20 5.05 3.37 2.49
C VAL A 20 4.54 4.21 1.32
N PRO A 21 5.43 4.73 0.45
CA PRO A 21 4.97 5.44 -0.74
C PRO A 21 4.19 4.52 -1.66
N GLY A 22 3.11 5.05 -2.25
CA GLY A 22 2.27 4.27 -3.13
C GLY A 22 1.24 3.46 -2.37
N LYS A 23 0.36 2.81 -3.12
CA LYS A 23 -0.72 2.01 -2.55
C LYS A 23 -0.71 0.64 -3.18
N ARG A 24 -1.25 -0.34 -2.46
CA ARG A 24 -1.36 -1.70 -2.95
C ARG A 24 -2.71 -2.28 -2.58
N PRO A 25 -3.18 -3.30 -3.32
CA PRO A 25 -4.38 -4.01 -2.92
C PRO A 25 -4.19 -4.68 -1.56
N ARG A 26 -5.30 -4.89 -0.87
CA ARG A 26 -5.28 -5.49 0.46
C ARG A 26 -4.52 -6.83 0.47
N ASP A 27 -4.73 -7.66 -0.56
CA ASP A 27 -4.07 -8.96 -0.63
C ASP A 27 -2.55 -8.84 -0.66
N ALA A 28 -2.06 -7.84 -1.41
CA ALA A 28 -0.62 -7.63 -1.50
C ALA A 28 -0.05 -7.15 -0.17
N ILE A 29 -0.80 -6.27 0.52
CA ILE A 29 -0.35 -5.76 1.81
C ILE A 29 -0.34 -6.88 2.85
N ALA A 30 -1.29 -7.81 2.76
CA ALA A 30 -1.36 -8.91 3.72
C ALA A 30 -0.12 -9.80 3.67
N ARG A 31 0.62 -9.76 2.58
CA ARG A 31 1.85 -10.54 2.45
C ARG A 31 3.06 -9.82 3.01
N VAL A 32 2.93 -8.55 3.35
CA VAL A 32 4.03 -7.77 3.87
C VAL A 32 4.04 -7.92 5.39
N ARG A 33 5.14 -8.44 5.92
CA ARG A 33 5.25 -8.67 7.35
C ARG A 33 5.30 -7.34 8.09
N GLY A 34 4.44 -7.20 9.09
CA GLY A 34 4.41 -6.00 9.91
C GLY A 34 3.69 -4.83 9.29
N ALA A 35 3.04 -5.04 8.14
CA ALA A 35 2.30 -3.96 7.49
C ALA A 35 0.95 -3.75 8.16
N ARG A 36 0.52 -2.50 8.19
CA ARG A 36 -0.79 -2.12 8.72
C ARG A 36 -1.51 -1.29 7.68
N ILE A 37 -2.71 -1.72 7.31
CA ILE A 37 -3.50 -1.04 6.28
C ILE A 37 -4.17 0.18 6.89
N LEU A 38 -4.11 1.29 6.15
CA LEU A 38 -4.86 2.49 6.49
C LEU A 38 -6.19 2.42 5.76
N GLU A 39 -7.21 1.92 6.46
CA GLU A 39 -8.50 1.60 5.83
C GLU A 39 -9.15 2.81 5.18
N GLU A 40 -8.93 4.00 5.73
CA GLU A 40 -9.55 5.22 5.21
C GLU A 40 -8.90 5.71 3.93
N SER A 41 -7.79 5.11 3.53
CA SER A 41 -7.06 5.53 2.34
C SER A 41 -7.46 4.74 1.09
N GLY A 42 -8.49 3.88 1.18
CA GLY A 42 -8.90 3.05 0.06
C GLY A 42 -9.27 3.87 -1.16
N GLU A 43 -8.83 3.40 -2.31
CA GLU A 43 -9.09 4.08 -3.57
C GLU A 43 -9.27 3.05 -4.66
N GLU A 44 -10.30 3.21 -5.49
CA GLU A 44 -10.53 2.29 -6.59
C GLU A 44 -9.77 2.77 -7.82
N VAL A 45 -8.97 1.87 -8.38
CA VAL A 45 -8.17 2.18 -9.55
C VAL A 45 -8.29 1.05 -10.56
N SER A 46 -7.94 1.34 -11.80
CA SER A 46 -7.89 0.32 -12.84
C SER A 46 -6.73 -0.62 -12.56
N GLU A 47 -6.95 -1.91 -12.83
CA GLU A 47 -5.87 -2.88 -12.68
C GLU A 47 -4.66 -2.51 -13.53
N ASN A 48 -4.88 -1.82 -14.65
CA ASN A 48 -3.79 -1.40 -15.52
C ASN A 48 -2.94 -0.30 -14.89
N ALA A 49 -3.43 0.35 -13.86
CA ALA A 49 -2.67 1.39 -13.16
C ALA A 49 -1.63 0.81 -12.20
N LEU A 50 -1.68 -0.49 -11.96
CA LEU A 50 -0.76 -1.15 -11.06
C LEU A 50 0.46 -1.64 -11.85
N ASP A 51 1.63 -1.60 -11.20
CA ASP A 51 2.82 -2.15 -11.84
C ASP A 51 2.88 -3.66 -11.65
N GLN A 52 3.99 -4.28 -12.05
CA GLN A 52 4.13 -5.73 -11.98
C GLN A 52 4.07 -6.27 -10.56
N THR A 53 4.35 -5.43 -9.58
CA THR A 53 4.31 -5.84 -8.18
C THR A 53 3.00 -5.49 -7.51
N GLY A 54 2.05 -4.93 -8.27
CA GLY A 54 0.77 -4.53 -7.75
C GLY A 54 0.78 -3.18 -7.04
N LEU A 55 1.82 -2.41 -7.24
CA LEU A 55 1.95 -1.10 -6.60
C LEU A 55 1.29 -0.03 -7.45
N TYR A 56 0.43 0.76 -6.83
CA TYR A 56 -0.18 1.92 -7.46
C TYR A 56 0.52 3.17 -6.92
N LYS A 57 1.09 3.94 -7.82
CA LYS A 57 1.70 5.22 -7.46
C LYS A 57 0.79 6.33 -7.92
N ALA A 58 0.38 7.16 -6.99
CA ALA A 58 -0.43 8.32 -7.34
C ALA A 58 0.41 9.24 -8.22
N GLU A 59 -0.20 9.68 -9.29
CA GLU A 59 0.46 10.63 -10.18
C GLU A 59 0.26 12.02 -9.64
N ASP A 60 1.26 12.81 -9.72
CA ASP A 60 1.15 14.19 -9.28
C ASP A 60 1.19 15.14 -10.41
#